data_69c7bcb34362686024d2fa75a19f477d
#
_entry.id   69c7bcb34362686024d2fa75a19f477d
#
_cell.length_a   1.000
_cell.length_b   1.000
_cell.length_c   1.000
_cell.angle_alpha   90.00
_cell.angle_beta   90.00
_cell.angle_gamma   90.00
#
_symmetry.space_group_name_H-M   'P 1'
#
loop_
_entity.id
_entity.type
_entity.pdbx_description
1 polymer ?
#
loop_
_entity_poly.entity_id
_entity_poly.type
_entity_poly.pdbx_seq_one_letter_code
_entity_poly.pdbx_strand_id
1 'polypeptide(L)'
;MTTCLLENPIFLEHHTPEGHPERSDRIRAINLALEHERFLPLKREKAPQANEDFVLLAHPESHLRAVMSSMPEEGIEQIESDTYASPASFQAALTGIGAAMAAVDAVFTGKADNAFVLARPPGHHAERDKAMGFCFFNNA
;
A
#
# COMPACT_ATOMS: atom_id res chain seq x y z
N MET A 1 0.50 -22.78 13.42
CA MET A 1 0.51 -21.31 13.32
C MET A 1 0.15 -20.92 11.89
N THR A 2 -0.89 -20.10 11.73
CA THR A 2 -1.40 -19.66 10.43
C THR A 2 -0.99 -18.21 10.18
N THR A 3 -0.23 -17.97 9.10
CA THR A 3 0.14 -16.61 8.67
C THR A 3 -0.72 -16.21 7.48
N CYS A 4 -1.41 -15.08 7.60
CA CYS A 4 -2.15 -14.46 6.50
C CYS A 4 -1.22 -13.54 5.71
N LEU A 5 -1.15 -13.71 4.39
CA LEU A 5 -0.46 -12.81 3.46
C LEU A 5 -1.49 -12.02 2.67
N LEU A 6 -1.49 -10.72 2.83
CA LEU A 6 -2.35 -9.81 2.09
C LEU A 6 -1.58 -9.17 0.94
N GLU A 7 -2.05 -9.42 -0.27
CA GLU A 7 -1.43 -8.96 -1.51
C GLU A 7 -2.48 -8.48 -2.52
N ASN A 8 -2.10 -7.60 -3.44
CA ASN A 8 -3.00 -7.15 -4.50
C ASN A 8 -2.18 -6.71 -5.72
N PRO A 9 -2.56 -7.12 -6.96
CA PRO A 9 -1.86 -6.70 -8.17
C PRO A 9 -1.76 -5.19 -8.36
N ILE A 10 -2.70 -4.40 -7.80
CA ILE A 10 -2.69 -2.93 -7.88
C ILE A 10 -1.38 -2.33 -7.35
N PHE A 11 -0.71 -3.00 -6.43
CA PHE A 11 0.57 -2.54 -5.88
C PHE A 11 1.70 -2.52 -6.91
N LEU A 12 1.57 -3.23 -8.02
CA LEU A 12 2.51 -3.19 -9.15
C LEU A 12 2.26 -1.99 -10.08
N GLU A 13 1.05 -1.44 -10.06
CA GLU A 13 0.62 -0.35 -10.94
C GLU A 13 0.97 1.05 -10.39
N HIS A 14 1.44 1.14 -9.15
CA HIS A 14 2.07 2.35 -8.65
C HIS A 14 3.49 2.47 -9.23
N HIS A 15 3.68 3.40 -10.15
CA HIS A 15 4.96 3.60 -10.83
C HIS A 15 5.74 4.77 -10.24
N THR A 16 7.06 4.62 -10.20
CA THR A 16 8.04 5.61 -9.76
C THR A 16 9.08 5.79 -10.86
N PRO A 17 9.86 6.89 -10.87
CA PRO A 17 10.90 7.10 -11.87
C PRO A 17 11.93 5.95 -11.92
N GLU A 18 12.57 5.80 -13.05
CA GLU A 18 13.67 4.83 -13.23
C GLU A 18 14.76 5.08 -12.17
N GLY A 19 15.24 4.00 -11.55
CA GLY A 19 16.25 4.07 -10.49
C GLY A 19 15.73 4.44 -9.10
N HIS A 20 14.42 4.75 -8.97
CA HIS A 20 13.85 5.05 -7.67
C HIS A 20 13.92 3.82 -6.74
N PRO A 21 14.31 3.98 -5.44
CA PRO A 21 14.45 2.85 -4.51
C PRO A 21 13.12 2.16 -4.21
N GLU A 22 12.02 2.91 -4.14
CA GLU A 22 10.65 2.38 -4.00
C GLU A 22 10.08 2.11 -5.39
N ARG A 23 10.09 0.85 -5.85
CA ARG A 23 9.70 0.45 -7.20
C ARG A 23 8.98 -0.90 -7.23
N SER A 24 8.23 -1.16 -8.29
CA SER A 24 7.44 -2.39 -8.46
C SER A 24 8.29 -3.68 -8.37
N ASP A 25 9.56 -3.61 -8.74
CA ASP A 25 10.48 -4.76 -8.68
C ASP A 25 10.69 -5.29 -7.27
N ARG A 26 10.51 -4.44 -6.23
CA ARG A 26 10.54 -4.91 -4.84
C ARG A 26 9.47 -5.95 -4.58
N ILE A 27 8.24 -5.70 -5.02
CA ILE A 27 7.12 -6.64 -4.88
C ILE A 27 7.35 -7.89 -5.75
N ARG A 28 7.84 -7.72 -6.97
CA ARG A 28 8.15 -8.86 -7.85
C ARG A 28 9.19 -9.78 -7.23
N ALA A 29 10.27 -9.22 -6.66
CA ALA A 29 11.32 -9.99 -6.01
C ALA A 29 10.79 -10.74 -4.78
N ILE A 30 9.94 -10.10 -3.97
CA ILE A 30 9.34 -10.75 -2.80
C ILE A 30 8.39 -11.87 -3.26
N ASN A 31 7.53 -11.63 -4.25
CA ASN A 31 6.61 -12.64 -4.77
C ASN A 31 7.37 -13.87 -5.29
N LEU A 32 8.46 -13.65 -6.02
CA LEU A 32 9.31 -14.75 -6.51
C LEU A 32 9.91 -15.55 -5.34
N ALA A 33 10.39 -14.88 -4.28
CA ALA A 33 10.90 -15.55 -3.09
C ALA A 33 9.81 -16.37 -2.37
N LEU A 34 8.57 -15.86 -2.36
CA LEU A 34 7.41 -16.50 -1.73
C LEU A 34 6.83 -17.68 -2.55
N GLU A 35 7.34 -17.96 -3.75
CA GLU A 35 7.02 -19.16 -4.53
C GLU A 35 7.73 -20.42 -4.00
N HIS A 36 8.76 -20.24 -3.16
CA HIS A 36 9.48 -21.38 -2.59
C HIS A 36 8.56 -22.22 -1.69
N GLU A 37 8.72 -23.54 -1.75
CA GLU A 37 7.85 -24.54 -1.07
C GLU A 37 7.63 -24.28 0.44
N ARG A 38 8.60 -23.70 1.14
CA ARG A 38 8.48 -23.34 2.56
C ARG A 38 7.34 -22.36 2.84
N PHE A 39 6.89 -21.60 1.82
CA PHE A 39 5.83 -20.59 1.94
C PHE A 39 4.46 -21.08 1.46
N LEU A 40 4.35 -22.35 1.02
CA LEU A 40 3.05 -22.96 0.67
C LEU A 40 2.01 -22.91 1.80
N PRO A 41 2.39 -22.98 3.12
CA PRO A 41 1.43 -22.84 4.19
C PRO A 41 0.86 -21.44 4.41
N LEU A 42 1.36 -20.41 3.73
CA LEU A 42 0.81 -19.07 3.83
C LEU A 42 -0.63 -19.01 3.30
N LYS A 43 -1.51 -18.45 4.10
CA LYS A 43 -2.88 -18.16 3.67
C LYS A 43 -2.89 -16.85 2.88
N ARG A 44 -2.87 -16.96 1.55
CA ARG A 44 -2.86 -15.79 0.66
C ARG A 44 -4.27 -15.25 0.49
N GLU A 45 -4.45 -13.97 0.76
CA GLU A 45 -5.72 -13.27 0.58
C GLU A 45 -5.52 -12.00 -0.25
N LYS A 46 -6.48 -11.71 -1.12
CA LYS A 46 -6.49 -10.47 -1.88
C LYS A 46 -6.83 -9.31 -0.94
N ALA A 47 -5.92 -8.35 -0.81
CA ALA A 47 -6.14 -7.14 -0.03
C ALA A 47 -7.33 -6.34 -0.60
N PRO A 48 -8.32 -5.96 0.24
CA PRO A 48 -9.39 -5.09 -0.17
C PRO A 48 -8.92 -3.63 -0.30
N GLN A 49 -9.62 -2.84 -1.11
CA GLN A 49 -9.46 -1.40 -1.12
C GLN A 49 -10.30 -0.80 0.02
N ALA A 50 -9.71 0.09 0.82
CA ALA A 50 -10.45 0.85 1.83
C ALA A 50 -11.34 1.92 1.18
N ASN A 51 -12.41 2.30 1.87
CA ASN A 51 -13.16 3.50 1.57
C ASN A 51 -12.31 4.74 1.95
N GLU A 52 -12.46 5.82 1.21
CA GLU A 52 -11.77 7.10 1.46
C GLU A 52 -12.01 7.65 2.88
N ASP A 53 -13.15 7.35 3.49
CA ASP A 53 -13.48 7.76 4.86
C ASP A 53 -12.46 7.26 5.89
N PHE A 54 -11.78 6.14 5.63
CA PHE A 54 -10.74 5.63 6.52
C PHE A 54 -9.48 6.49 6.50
N VAL A 55 -9.21 7.22 5.42
CA VAL A 55 -8.11 8.20 5.35
C VAL A 55 -8.33 9.31 6.40
N LEU A 56 -9.59 9.68 6.64
CA LEU A 56 -9.95 10.76 7.57
C LEU A 56 -9.70 10.43 9.04
N LEU A 57 -9.41 9.17 9.37
CA LEU A 57 -8.99 8.77 10.71
C LEU A 57 -7.60 9.31 11.08
N ALA A 58 -6.72 9.48 10.09
CA ALA A 58 -5.34 9.93 10.27
C ALA A 58 -5.07 11.30 9.65
N HIS A 59 -5.84 11.70 8.63
CA HIS A 59 -5.60 12.88 7.81
C HIS A 59 -6.84 13.78 7.71
N PRO A 60 -6.66 15.11 7.57
CA PRO A 60 -7.78 15.99 7.26
C PRO A 60 -8.26 15.81 5.82
N GLU A 61 -9.51 16.16 5.56
CA GLU A 61 -10.11 16.11 4.22
C GLU A 61 -9.31 16.90 3.17
N SER A 62 -8.70 18.00 3.57
CA SER A 62 -7.83 18.79 2.69
C SER A 62 -6.64 18.00 2.16
N HIS A 63 -6.03 17.13 2.99
CA HIS A 63 -4.95 16.26 2.56
C HIS A 63 -5.45 15.18 1.58
N LEU A 64 -6.56 14.51 1.91
CA LEU A 64 -7.19 13.54 1.02
C LEU A 64 -7.45 14.15 -0.37
N ARG A 65 -8.08 15.33 -0.43
CA ARG A 65 -8.37 16.02 -1.69
C ARG A 65 -7.10 16.46 -2.42
N ALA A 66 -6.09 16.94 -1.70
CA ALA A 66 -4.81 17.33 -2.30
C ALA A 66 -4.12 16.13 -2.97
N VAL A 67 -4.08 14.98 -2.29
CA VAL A 67 -3.51 13.75 -2.85
C VAL A 67 -4.32 13.28 -4.07
N MET A 68 -5.65 13.25 -3.99
CA MET A 68 -6.51 12.90 -5.13
C MET A 68 -6.24 13.78 -6.35
N SER A 69 -6.16 15.11 -6.13
CA SER A 69 -5.97 16.08 -7.21
C SER A 69 -4.57 16.05 -7.81
N SER A 70 -3.60 15.46 -7.13
CA SER A 70 -2.22 15.34 -7.59
C SER A 70 -1.96 14.06 -8.41
N MET A 71 -2.96 13.20 -8.60
CA MET A 71 -2.81 12.01 -9.44
C MET A 71 -2.81 12.39 -10.92
N PRO A 72 -1.77 12.04 -11.68
CA PRO A 72 -1.74 12.31 -13.11
C PRO A 72 -2.68 11.38 -13.87
N GLU A 73 -3.18 11.85 -15.03
CA GLU A 73 -3.92 11.00 -15.96
C GLU A 73 -3.01 10.00 -16.68
N GLU A 74 -1.76 10.40 -16.90
CA GLU A 74 -0.73 9.57 -17.52
C GLU A 74 0.67 9.91 -16.97
N GLY A 75 1.60 8.97 -17.09
CA GLY A 75 3.00 9.18 -16.69
C GLY A 75 3.21 9.17 -15.18
N ILE A 76 4.20 9.93 -14.73
CA ILE A 76 4.64 10.02 -13.34
C ILE A 76 4.78 11.49 -12.98
N GLU A 77 4.18 11.90 -11.87
CA GLU A 77 4.22 13.26 -11.32
C GLU A 77 4.94 13.27 -9.98
N GLN A 78 5.78 14.29 -9.77
CA GLN A 78 6.44 14.48 -8.47
C GLN A 78 5.52 15.24 -7.52
N ILE A 79 5.19 14.64 -6.38
CA ILE A 79 4.30 15.20 -5.36
C ILE A 79 5.09 15.93 -4.27
N GLU A 80 6.20 15.33 -3.86
CA GLU A 80 7.15 15.89 -2.88
C GLU A 80 8.56 15.48 -3.31
N SER A 81 9.58 15.96 -2.64
CA SER A 81 11.00 15.79 -3.00
C SER A 81 11.40 14.34 -3.37
N ASP A 82 10.78 13.36 -2.73
CA ASP A 82 11.05 11.93 -2.89
C ASP A 82 9.80 11.09 -3.18
N THR A 83 8.64 11.72 -3.31
CA THR A 83 7.34 11.05 -3.43
C THR A 83 6.72 11.33 -4.79
N TYR A 84 6.40 10.28 -5.52
CA TYR A 84 5.90 10.33 -6.89
C TYR A 84 4.56 9.61 -7.02
N ALA A 85 3.71 10.09 -7.91
CA ALA A 85 2.42 9.50 -8.22
C ALA A 85 2.36 9.06 -9.69
N SER A 86 1.61 8.02 -9.96
CA SER A 86 1.16 7.56 -11.27
C SER A 86 -0.36 7.35 -11.23
N PRO A 87 -1.05 7.12 -12.36
CA PRO A 87 -2.52 7.07 -12.38
C PRO A 87 -3.16 6.13 -11.36
N ALA A 88 -2.53 4.98 -11.06
CA ALA A 88 -3.07 4.00 -10.11
C ALA A 88 -2.60 4.20 -8.65
N SER A 89 -1.77 5.21 -8.38
CA SER A 89 -1.15 5.39 -7.05
C SER A 89 -2.17 5.63 -5.93
N PHE A 90 -3.23 6.38 -6.21
CA PHE A 90 -4.28 6.62 -5.22
C PHE A 90 -5.01 5.34 -4.81
N GLN A 91 -5.40 4.52 -5.79
CA GLN A 91 -6.06 3.23 -5.52
C GLN A 91 -5.11 2.25 -4.82
N ALA A 92 -3.83 2.24 -5.19
CA ALA A 92 -2.83 1.43 -4.51
C ALA A 92 -2.66 1.86 -3.04
N ALA A 93 -2.63 3.17 -2.76
CA ALA A 93 -2.55 3.69 -1.39
C ALA A 93 -3.79 3.31 -0.55
N LEU A 94 -5.01 3.46 -1.09
CA LEU A 94 -6.24 3.02 -0.43
C LEU A 94 -6.27 1.50 -0.20
N THR A 95 -5.73 0.73 -1.15
CA THR A 95 -5.61 -0.73 -0.98
C THR A 95 -4.60 -1.09 0.11
N GLY A 96 -3.54 -0.29 0.28
CA GLY A 96 -2.59 -0.43 1.40
C GLY A 96 -3.27 -0.25 2.76
N ILE A 97 -4.15 0.75 2.90
CA ILE A 97 -4.98 0.96 4.10
C ILE A 97 -5.90 -0.25 4.32
N GLY A 98 -6.63 -0.67 3.29
CA GLY A 98 -7.54 -1.82 3.38
C GLY A 98 -6.82 -3.12 3.73
N ALA A 99 -5.60 -3.31 3.22
CA ALA A 99 -4.75 -4.45 3.56
C ALA A 99 -4.35 -4.45 5.04
N ALA A 100 -3.93 -3.29 5.57
CA ALA A 100 -3.57 -3.16 6.99
C ALA A 100 -4.77 -3.47 7.90
N MET A 101 -5.94 -2.92 7.58
CA MET A 101 -7.19 -3.20 8.31
C MET A 101 -7.54 -4.68 8.27
N ALA A 102 -7.53 -5.30 7.10
CA ALA A 102 -7.84 -6.72 6.94
C ALA A 102 -6.83 -7.62 7.67
N ALA A 103 -5.56 -7.21 7.75
CA ALA A 103 -4.54 -7.90 8.53
C ALA A 103 -4.87 -7.89 10.03
N VAL A 104 -5.22 -6.72 10.57
CA VAL A 104 -5.65 -6.57 11.97
C VAL A 104 -6.89 -7.43 12.24
N ASP A 105 -7.91 -7.35 11.39
CA ASP A 105 -9.15 -8.12 11.52
C ASP A 105 -8.89 -9.62 11.48
N ALA A 106 -8.01 -10.10 10.58
CA ALA A 106 -7.68 -11.51 10.50
C ALA A 106 -7.07 -12.06 11.80
N VAL A 107 -6.20 -11.29 12.43
CA VAL A 107 -5.57 -11.66 13.70
C VAL A 107 -6.56 -11.52 14.86
N PHE A 108 -7.27 -10.40 14.94
CA PHE A 108 -8.19 -10.12 16.03
C PHE A 108 -9.37 -11.09 16.11
N THR A 109 -9.85 -11.56 14.95
CA THR A 109 -10.95 -12.54 14.85
C THR A 109 -10.48 -14.00 14.96
N GLY A 110 -9.17 -14.24 15.11
CA GLY A 110 -8.60 -15.59 15.21
C GLY A 110 -8.55 -16.35 13.87
N LYS A 111 -8.72 -15.67 12.73
CA LYS A 111 -8.58 -16.29 11.40
C LYS A 111 -7.13 -16.59 11.05
N ALA A 112 -6.20 -15.84 11.64
CA ALA A 112 -4.77 -16.06 11.54
C ALA A 112 -4.08 -15.72 12.86
N ASP A 113 -2.93 -16.34 13.12
CA ASP A 113 -2.11 -16.07 14.30
C ASP A 113 -1.27 -14.81 14.11
N ASN A 114 -0.92 -14.51 12.88
CA ASN A 114 -0.24 -13.29 12.46
C ASN A 114 -0.54 -12.99 10.98
N ALA A 115 -0.19 -11.78 10.55
CA ALA A 115 -0.39 -11.35 9.18
C ALA A 115 0.80 -10.58 8.64
N PHE A 116 1.00 -10.64 7.32
CA PHE A 116 1.97 -9.88 6.58
C PHE A 116 1.28 -9.15 5.43
N VAL A 117 1.50 -7.85 5.33
CA VAL A 117 0.94 -7.00 4.27
C VAL A 117 2.04 -6.70 3.25
N LEU A 118 1.88 -7.21 2.03
CA LEU A 118 2.79 -6.95 0.92
C LEU A 118 2.23 -5.81 0.07
N ALA A 119 2.43 -4.59 0.53
CA ALA A 119 1.85 -3.39 -0.08
C ALA A 119 2.89 -2.39 -0.57
N ARG A 120 2.48 -1.58 -1.52
CA ARG A 120 3.11 -0.32 -1.93
C ARG A 120 2.05 0.60 -2.58
N PRO A 121 2.20 1.95 -2.48
CA PRO A 121 3.26 2.65 -1.76
C PRO A 121 3.25 2.35 -0.26
N PRO A 122 4.36 2.66 0.46
CA PRO A 122 4.36 2.61 1.92
C PRO A 122 3.48 3.72 2.51
N GLY A 123 3.30 3.74 3.85
CA GLY A 123 2.42 4.73 4.49
C GLY A 123 3.00 5.38 5.75
N HIS A 124 3.98 4.76 6.40
CA HIS A 124 4.45 5.13 7.73
C HIS A 124 5.18 6.49 7.82
N HIS A 125 5.59 7.09 6.71
CA HIS A 125 6.21 8.43 6.69
C HIS A 125 5.23 9.56 6.41
N ALA A 126 4.01 9.28 5.92
CA ALA A 126 3.04 10.34 5.70
C ALA A 126 2.67 11.01 7.02
N GLU A 127 2.78 12.33 7.06
CA GLU A 127 2.37 13.15 8.19
C GLU A 127 0.86 13.47 8.12
N ARG A 128 0.34 14.14 9.13
CA ARG A 128 -1.09 14.44 9.21
C ARG A 128 -1.65 15.11 7.95
N ASP A 129 -0.90 16.03 7.36
CA ASP A 129 -1.31 16.84 6.21
C ASP A 129 -0.25 16.93 5.11
N LYS A 130 0.69 15.98 5.09
CA LYS A 130 1.80 15.96 4.14
C LYS A 130 2.15 14.55 3.67
N ALA A 131 2.14 14.36 2.35
CA ALA A 131 2.75 13.19 1.70
C ALA A 131 4.27 13.36 1.70
N MET A 132 5.02 12.35 2.12
CA MET A 132 6.49 12.33 2.11
C MET A 132 7.03 10.92 2.34
N GLY A 133 8.34 10.74 2.11
CA GLY A 133 8.98 9.44 2.35
C GLY A 133 8.36 8.32 1.52
N PHE A 134 8.01 8.58 0.27
CA PHE A 134 7.31 7.67 -0.65
C PHE A 134 5.84 7.40 -0.29
N CYS A 135 5.30 8.01 0.76
CA CYS A 135 4.00 7.72 1.35
C CYS A 135 2.98 8.83 1.04
N PHE A 136 1.75 8.45 0.69
CA PHE A 136 0.62 9.37 0.50
C PHE A 136 -0.24 9.47 1.76
N PHE A 137 -0.65 8.31 2.31
CA PHE A 137 -1.46 8.19 3.51
C PHE A 137 -0.77 7.29 4.51
N ASN A 138 -0.92 7.62 5.78
CA ASN A 138 -0.42 6.77 6.85
C ASN A 138 -1.36 5.56 7.03
N ASN A 139 -0.80 4.37 6.90
CA ASN A 139 -1.50 3.09 7.03
C ASN A 139 -0.96 2.24 8.20
N ALA A 140 -0.16 2.85 9.09
CA ALA A 140 0.45 2.19 10.24
C ALA A 140 -0.14 2.68 11.57
#